data_11ec9cf896c5871a5035e8ac156a2d64
#
_entry.id   11ec9cf896c5871a5035e8ac156a2d64
#
_cell.length_a   1.000
_cell.length_b   1.000
_cell.length_c   1.000
_cell.angle_alpha   90.00
_cell.angle_beta   90.00
_cell.angle_gamma   90.00
#
_symmetry.space_group_name_H-M   'P 1'
#
loop_
_entity.id
_entity.type
_entity.pdbx_description
1 polymer ?
#
loop_
_entity_poly.entity_id
_entity_poly.type
_entity_poly.pdbx_seq_one_letter_code
_entity_poly.pdbx_strand_id
1 'polypeptide(L)'
;MIDHIILTVSNVEHSLAFYEAALAPLDIKFFMPYKGENGHPDLWGVGNGKSAFFWLKHGKPDPRAIHWGFMAQNNAKVDEFYQAAIAAGAKVNISPRARMEYYSGYYAADVFDPDGYSFEVVHKS
;
A
#
# COMPACT_ATOMS: atom_id res chain seq x y z
N MET A 1 13.16 4.17 -12.43
CA MET A 1 12.77 4.22 -11.01
C MET A 1 11.50 5.05 -10.85
N ILE A 2 10.54 4.55 -10.09
CA ILE A 2 9.30 5.28 -9.81
C ILE A 2 9.53 6.16 -8.59
N ASP A 3 9.16 7.45 -8.70
CA ASP A 3 9.23 8.38 -7.57
C ASP A 3 8.00 8.24 -6.66
N HIS A 4 6.81 8.24 -7.26
CA HIS A 4 5.57 8.16 -6.50
C HIS A 4 4.43 7.64 -7.36
N ILE A 5 3.35 7.22 -6.70
CA ILE A 5 2.07 6.93 -7.34
C ILE A 5 0.97 7.71 -6.64
N ILE A 6 -0.12 7.97 -7.36
CA ILE A 6 -1.33 8.59 -6.83
C ILE A 6 -2.47 7.59 -7.01
N LEU A 7 -3.11 7.21 -5.90
CA LEU A 7 -4.22 6.26 -5.90
C LEU A 7 -5.53 7.00 -5.63
N THR A 8 -6.51 6.80 -6.51
CA THR A 8 -7.84 7.35 -6.30
C THR A 8 -8.63 6.44 -5.37
N VAL A 9 -9.15 6.99 -4.28
CA VAL A 9 -9.91 6.24 -3.26
C VAL A 9 -11.25 6.89 -3.01
N SER A 10 -12.24 6.10 -2.60
CA SER A 10 -13.60 6.58 -2.37
C SER A 10 -13.75 7.34 -1.06
N ASN A 11 -12.95 7.01 -0.05
CA ASN A 11 -12.98 7.62 1.28
C ASN A 11 -11.54 7.74 1.78
N VAL A 12 -11.00 8.96 1.69
CA VAL A 12 -9.59 9.21 2.04
C VAL A 12 -9.30 8.89 3.50
N GLU A 13 -10.18 9.32 4.42
CA GLU A 13 -9.98 9.09 5.84
C GLU A 13 -9.89 7.59 6.16
N HIS A 14 -10.80 6.81 5.60
CA HIS A 14 -10.83 5.36 5.80
C HIS A 14 -9.60 4.68 5.17
N SER A 15 -9.28 5.05 3.93
CA SER A 15 -8.12 4.46 3.25
C SER A 15 -6.81 4.83 3.92
N LEU A 16 -6.68 6.09 4.37
CA LEU A 16 -5.48 6.54 5.08
C LEU A 16 -5.28 5.75 6.38
N ALA A 17 -6.34 5.58 7.17
CA ALA A 17 -6.27 4.79 8.40
C ALA A 17 -5.89 3.33 8.10
N PHE A 18 -6.44 2.76 7.03
CA PHE A 18 -6.10 1.41 6.61
C PHE A 18 -4.61 1.28 6.26
N TYR A 19 -4.10 2.16 5.39
CA TYR A 19 -2.71 2.07 4.95
C TYR A 19 -1.73 2.36 6.08
N GLU A 20 -2.05 3.29 6.99
CA GLU A 20 -1.20 3.52 8.15
C GLU A 20 -1.09 2.28 9.03
N ALA A 21 -2.21 1.60 9.28
CA ALA A 21 -2.21 0.37 10.08
C ALA A 21 -1.49 -0.78 9.36
N ALA A 22 -1.81 -1.00 8.09
CA ALA A 22 -1.27 -2.12 7.33
C ALA A 22 0.22 -2.00 7.04
N LEU A 23 0.70 -0.77 6.80
CA LEU A 23 2.07 -0.51 6.40
C LEU A 23 2.99 -0.13 7.56
N ALA A 24 2.46 -0.03 8.78
CA ALA A 24 3.26 0.28 9.97
C ALA A 24 4.46 -0.66 10.16
N PRO A 25 4.33 -1.98 9.91
CA PRO A 25 5.49 -2.88 10.01
C PRO A 25 6.63 -2.55 9.05
N LEU A 26 6.37 -1.79 7.99
CA LEU A 26 7.36 -1.36 7.02
C LEU A 26 7.89 0.05 7.30
N ASP A 27 7.51 0.65 8.44
CA ASP A 27 7.82 2.04 8.78
C ASP A 27 7.29 3.03 7.74
N ILE A 28 6.16 2.72 7.14
CA ILE A 28 5.45 3.58 6.20
C ILE A 28 4.24 4.16 6.93
N LYS A 29 4.10 5.49 6.88
CA LYS A 29 3.07 6.21 7.61
C LYS A 29 2.68 7.50 6.89
N PHE A 30 1.60 8.11 7.35
CA PHE A 30 1.19 9.42 6.84
C PHE A 30 2.35 10.41 7.02
N PHE A 31 2.64 11.15 5.96
CA PHE A 31 3.75 12.10 5.94
C PHE A 31 3.27 13.55 5.91
N MET A 32 2.38 13.88 4.96
CA MET A 32 1.88 15.25 4.85
C MET A 32 0.65 15.35 3.95
N PRO A 33 -0.25 16.32 4.22
CA PRO A 33 -1.27 16.67 3.24
C PRO A 33 -0.67 17.62 2.18
N TYR A 34 -1.27 17.63 1.01
CA TYR A 34 -1.01 18.61 -0.03
C TYR A 34 -2.33 19.29 -0.39
N LYS A 35 -2.42 20.58 -0.15
CA LYS A 35 -3.61 21.36 -0.51
C LYS A 35 -3.52 21.77 -1.97
N GLY A 36 -4.49 21.31 -2.77
CA GLY A 36 -4.52 21.61 -4.19
C GLY A 36 -4.89 23.08 -4.47
N GLU A 37 -4.35 23.62 -5.57
CA GLU A 37 -4.64 24.97 -6.05
C GLU A 37 -4.89 24.91 -7.55
N ASN A 38 -5.63 25.90 -8.06
CA ASN A 38 -5.87 26.04 -9.50
C ASN A 38 -6.45 24.77 -10.16
N GLY A 39 -7.42 24.14 -9.47
CA GLY A 39 -8.06 22.94 -9.98
C GLY A 39 -7.31 21.64 -9.69
N HIS A 40 -6.12 21.72 -9.08
CA HIS A 40 -5.42 20.52 -8.64
C HIS A 40 -6.12 19.93 -7.41
N PRO A 41 -6.34 18.61 -7.36
CA PRO A 41 -6.98 17.99 -6.19
C PRO A 41 -6.10 18.04 -4.95
N ASP A 42 -6.76 17.94 -3.78
CA ASP A 42 -6.05 17.70 -2.53
C ASP A 42 -5.48 16.28 -2.54
N LEU A 43 -4.30 16.12 -1.96
CA LEU A 43 -3.64 14.82 -1.85
C LEU A 43 -3.21 14.56 -0.40
N TRP A 44 -3.07 13.30 -0.05
CA TRP A 44 -2.57 12.88 1.27
C TRP A 44 -1.42 11.93 1.05
N GLY A 45 -0.24 12.35 1.47
CA GLY A 45 1.01 11.63 1.21
C GLY A 45 1.41 10.68 2.33
N VAL A 46 1.76 9.48 1.93
CA VAL A 46 2.22 8.42 2.82
C VAL A 46 3.66 8.05 2.40
N GLY A 47 4.53 7.86 3.37
CA GLY A 47 5.93 7.60 3.06
C GLY A 47 6.74 7.09 4.24
N ASN A 48 8.06 7.24 4.13
CA ASN A 48 9.03 6.65 5.06
C ASN A 48 9.56 7.62 6.12
N GLY A 49 8.90 8.76 6.30
CA GLY A 49 9.34 9.80 7.24
C GLY A 49 10.30 10.82 6.64
N LYS A 50 10.81 10.58 5.43
CA LYS A 50 11.69 11.52 4.70
C LYS A 50 11.01 12.09 3.47
N SER A 51 10.17 11.30 2.82
CA SER A 51 9.43 11.72 1.64
C SER A 51 8.15 10.91 1.53
N ALA A 52 7.18 11.47 0.82
CA ALA A 52 5.98 10.73 0.46
C ALA A 52 6.17 10.13 -0.94
N PHE A 53 5.76 8.88 -1.11
CA PHE A 53 5.84 8.20 -2.39
C PHE A 53 4.55 7.49 -2.77
N PHE A 54 3.55 7.53 -1.88
CA PHE A 54 2.25 6.92 -2.10
C PHE A 54 1.19 7.93 -1.67
N TRP A 55 0.47 8.48 -2.66
CA TRP A 55 -0.48 9.57 -2.42
C TRP A 55 -1.90 9.09 -2.63
N LEU A 56 -2.81 9.53 -1.78
CA LEU A 56 -4.23 9.27 -1.91
C LEU A 56 -4.95 10.50 -2.42
N LYS A 57 -5.90 10.28 -3.34
CA LYS A 57 -6.76 11.31 -3.92
C LYS A 57 -8.21 10.84 -3.80
N HIS A 58 -9.11 11.73 -3.41
CA HIS A 58 -10.53 11.41 -3.40
C HIS A 58 -11.08 11.33 -4.83
N GLY A 59 -11.90 10.32 -5.10
CA GLY A 59 -12.57 10.18 -6.38
C GLY A 59 -13.22 8.81 -6.53
N LYS A 60 -13.53 8.46 -7.76
CA LYS A 60 -14.09 7.15 -8.08
C LYS A 60 -12.96 6.16 -8.29
N PRO A 61 -12.84 5.13 -7.45
CA PRO A 61 -11.78 4.14 -7.61
C PRO A 61 -11.99 3.27 -8.84
N ASP A 62 -10.88 2.79 -9.39
CA ASP A 62 -10.89 1.77 -10.43
C ASP A 62 -9.93 0.65 -10.02
N PRO A 63 -10.41 -0.31 -9.21
CA PRO A 63 -9.53 -1.32 -8.62
C PRO A 63 -8.89 -2.27 -9.63
N ARG A 64 -9.34 -2.30 -10.87
CA ARG A 64 -8.71 -3.11 -11.91
C ARG A 64 -7.62 -2.37 -12.68
N ALA A 65 -7.45 -1.06 -12.42
CA ALA A 65 -6.52 -0.24 -13.18
C ALA A 65 -5.06 -0.44 -12.78
N ILE A 66 -4.80 -0.86 -11.55
CA ILE A 66 -3.43 -0.94 -11.03
C ILE A 66 -3.30 -2.02 -9.96
N HIS A 67 -2.14 -2.67 -9.97
CA HIS A 67 -1.64 -3.51 -8.89
C HIS A 67 -0.20 -3.06 -8.62
N TRP A 68 0.20 -2.98 -7.34
CA TRP A 68 1.56 -2.54 -6.99
C TRP A 68 2.08 -3.31 -5.79
N GLY A 69 3.39 -3.20 -5.57
CA GLY A 69 4.03 -3.83 -4.43
C GLY A 69 4.91 -2.86 -3.65
N PHE A 70 4.92 -3.03 -2.34
CA PHE A 70 5.89 -2.38 -1.46
C PHE A 70 6.99 -3.37 -1.10
N MET A 71 8.20 -2.88 -0.90
CA MET A 71 9.32 -3.72 -0.50
C MET A 71 9.37 -3.90 1.01
N ALA A 72 9.64 -5.12 1.45
CA ALA A 72 9.94 -5.43 2.84
C ALA A 72 11.42 -5.81 2.98
N GLN A 73 11.98 -5.60 4.17
CA GLN A 73 13.40 -5.87 4.43
C GLN A 73 13.71 -7.36 4.60
N ASN A 74 12.70 -8.14 4.97
CA ASN A 74 12.84 -9.59 5.18
C ASN A 74 11.45 -10.25 5.13
N ASN A 75 11.44 -11.58 5.15
CA ASN A 75 10.20 -12.35 5.10
C ASN A 75 9.33 -12.12 6.35
N ALA A 76 9.93 -11.91 7.51
CA ALA A 76 9.19 -11.66 8.75
C ALA A 76 8.35 -10.38 8.63
N LYS A 77 8.87 -9.34 7.96
CA LYS A 77 8.13 -8.10 7.73
C LYS A 77 6.96 -8.29 6.78
N VAL A 78 7.07 -9.18 5.81
CA VAL A 78 5.94 -9.56 4.96
C VAL A 78 4.82 -10.17 5.81
N ASP A 79 5.18 -11.10 6.71
CA ASP A 79 4.22 -11.73 7.61
C ASP A 79 3.57 -10.72 8.56
N GLU A 80 4.35 -9.81 9.13
CA GLU A 80 3.85 -8.75 10.02
C GLU A 80 2.88 -7.81 9.27
N PHE A 81 3.23 -7.43 8.04
CA PHE A 81 2.33 -6.66 7.20
C PHE A 81 1.00 -7.38 7.00
N TYR A 82 1.05 -8.66 6.66
CA TYR A 82 -0.16 -9.43 6.40
C TYR A 82 -1.08 -9.44 7.62
N GLN A 83 -0.53 -9.72 8.81
CA GLN A 83 -1.30 -9.71 10.04
C GLN A 83 -1.92 -8.33 10.31
N ALA A 84 -1.15 -7.26 10.14
CA ALA A 84 -1.62 -5.90 10.35
C ALA A 84 -2.71 -5.52 9.35
N ALA A 85 -2.55 -5.90 8.08
CA ALA A 85 -3.53 -5.61 7.03
C ALA A 85 -4.85 -6.32 7.30
N ILE A 86 -4.82 -7.60 7.66
CA ILE A 86 -6.03 -8.35 7.99
C ILE A 86 -6.72 -7.73 9.21
N ALA A 87 -5.97 -7.37 10.24
CA ALA A 87 -6.52 -6.70 11.43
C ALA A 87 -7.17 -5.35 11.09
N ALA A 88 -6.67 -4.66 10.05
CA ALA A 88 -7.20 -3.39 9.57
C ALA A 88 -8.38 -3.57 8.60
N GLY A 89 -8.79 -4.79 8.31
CA GLY A 89 -9.97 -5.08 7.48
C GLY A 89 -9.68 -5.48 6.04
N ALA A 90 -8.42 -5.72 5.67
CA ALA A 90 -8.09 -6.19 4.33
C ALA A 90 -8.70 -7.57 4.07
N LYS A 91 -9.03 -7.82 2.80
CA LYS A 91 -9.40 -9.16 2.36
C LYS A 91 -8.17 -9.87 1.81
N VAL A 92 -8.06 -11.16 2.08
CA VAL A 92 -6.95 -11.98 1.57
C VAL A 92 -7.08 -12.15 0.06
N ASN A 93 -5.96 -11.94 -0.65
CA ASN A 93 -5.84 -12.38 -2.03
C ASN A 93 -4.92 -13.61 -2.07
N ILE A 94 -3.66 -13.44 -1.66
CA ILE A 94 -2.70 -14.53 -1.53
C ILE A 94 -1.99 -14.37 -0.18
N SER A 95 -2.16 -15.34 0.73
CA SER A 95 -1.46 -15.33 2.01
C SER A 95 0.06 -15.43 1.83
N PRO A 96 0.86 -15.06 2.86
CA PRO A 96 2.32 -15.05 2.72
C PRO A 96 2.86 -16.41 2.28
N ARG A 97 3.66 -16.40 1.21
CA ARG A 97 4.35 -17.59 0.73
C ARG A 97 5.48 -17.24 -0.23
N ALA A 98 6.40 -18.18 -0.41
CA ALA A 98 7.39 -18.10 -1.48
C ALA A 98 6.69 -18.24 -2.83
N ARG A 99 7.09 -17.43 -3.79
CA ARG A 99 6.53 -17.45 -5.15
C ARG A 99 7.59 -17.85 -6.15
N MET A 100 7.88 -19.15 -6.14
CA MET A 100 8.91 -19.73 -7.00
C MET A 100 8.55 -19.57 -8.50
N GLU A 101 7.28 -19.39 -8.81
CA GLU A 101 6.82 -19.14 -10.18
C GLU A 101 7.37 -17.81 -10.74
N TYR A 102 7.73 -16.86 -9.88
CA TYR A 102 8.40 -15.63 -10.30
C TYR A 102 9.91 -15.83 -10.33
N TYR A 103 10.49 -16.15 -9.19
CA TYR A 103 11.87 -16.62 -9.08
C TYR A 103 12.18 -17.04 -7.64
N SER A 104 13.31 -17.73 -7.48
CA SER A 104 13.78 -18.17 -6.17
C SER A 104 14.11 -16.96 -5.30
N GLY A 105 13.57 -16.93 -4.08
CA GLY A 105 13.79 -15.83 -3.13
C GLY A 105 12.69 -14.78 -3.13
N TYR A 106 11.65 -14.93 -3.95
CA TYR A 106 10.50 -14.03 -3.96
C TYR A 106 9.48 -14.50 -2.91
N TYR A 107 9.27 -13.71 -1.87
CA TYR A 107 8.33 -14.02 -0.79
C TYR A 107 7.37 -12.84 -0.61
N ALA A 108 6.06 -13.07 -0.70
CA ALA A 108 5.10 -11.99 -0.73
C ALA A 108 3.74 -12.39 -0.18
N ALA A 109 2.95 -11.38 0.18
CA ALA A 109 1.54 -11.49 0.52
C ALA A 109 0.76 -10.42 -0.24
N ASP A 110 -0.38 -10.81 -0.80
CA ASP A 110 -1.29 -9.90 -1.52
C ASP A 110 -2.59 -9.78 -0.76
N VAL A 111 -3.08 -8.55 -0.66
CA VAL A 111 -4.36 -8.27 -0.03
C VAL A 111 -5.16 -7.27 -0.88
N PHE A 112 -6.45 -7.15 -0.57
CA PHE A 112 -7.30 -6.12 -1.15
C PHE A 112 -7.52 -5.01 -0.13
N ASP A 113 -7.39 -3.76 -0.58
CA ASP A 113 -7.64 -2.58 0.24
C ASP A 113 -9.15 -2.30 0.37
N PRO A 114 -9.59 -1.24 1.10
CA PRO A 114 -11.00 -0.95 1.27
C PRO A 114 -11.80 -0.74 -0.01
N ASP A 115 -11.16 -0.29 -1.08
CA ASP A 115 -11.80 -0.07 -2.39
C ASP A 115 -11.66 -1.27 -3.33
N GLY A 116 -10.99 -2.33 -2.90
CA GLY A 116 -10.79 -3.53 -3.69
C GLY A 116 -9.53 -3.52 -4.54
N TYR A 117 -8.64 -2.55 -4.36
CA TYR A 117 -7.33 -2.57 -5.02
C TYR A 117 -6.49 -3.72 -4.48
N SER A 118 -5.92 -4.51 -5.38
CA SER A 118 -4.95 -5.54 -5.02
C SER A 118 -3.56 -4.93 -4.92
N PHE A 119 -2.88 -5.18 -3.82
CA PHE A 119 -1.47 -4.79 -3.67
C PHE A 119 -0.74 -5.84 -2.86
N GLU A 120 0.58 -5.82 -2.95
CA GLU A 120 1.41 -6.80 -2.26
C GLU A 120 2.53 -6.13 -1.47
N VAL A 121 3.05 -6.88 -0.53
CA VAL A 121 4.32 -6.57 0.13
C VAL A 121 5.27 -7.74 -0.15
N VAL A 122 6.46 -7.44 -0.62
CA VAL A 122 7.39 -8.45 -1.14
C VAL A 122 8.80 -8.24 -0.58
N HIS A 123 9.43 -9.36 -0.22
CA HIS A 123 10.87 -9.42 0.04
C HIS A 123 11.50 -10.32 -1.00
N LYS A 124 12.62 -9.85 -1.55
CA LYS A 124 13.39 -10.58 -2.55
C LYS A 124 14.77 -10.85 -1.97
N SER A 125 15.04 -12.10 -1.70
CA SER A 125 16.35 -12.50 -1.16
C SER A 125 17.32 -12.98 -2.23
#